data_0e2e563bc2c74f9bacbb220eaef8df9d
#
_entry.id   0e2e563bc2c74f9bacbb220eaef8df9d
#
_cell.length_a   1.000
_cell.length_b   1.000
_cell.length_c   1.000
_cell.angle_alpha   90.00
_cell.angle_beta   90.00
_cell.angle_gamma   90.00
#
_symmetry.space_group_name_H-M   'P 1'
#
loop_
_entity.id
_entity.type
_entity.pdbx_description
1 polymer ?
#
loop_
_entity_poly.entity_id
_entity_poly.type
_entity_poly.pdbx_seq_one_letter_code
_entity_poly.pdbx_strand_id
1 'polypeptide(L)'
;MKRLHFILAVCITTFVGFSLTPESHAQGSATQPSAATKKPNFVMIMTDDVGWGDLGSYGGGAMRGAPTPNLDRLAAEGMRFLNYYGQASCTAGRASFITGRIPIRTSLSSVLVPGDPNGLTAETPTIAEFLKKSGYSTVQFGKWHLGDRPENFPTAHGFDEMYDMLPYYAGVYAYDDPQLHPNFPRGDPEFMSMWAQVNTAQWEGKAGEKPKIVKEHFKYGDLATADDEMREKAVSWIKGHAKDEKPFFLYMNFEKVHNPNNPSPRWKGKSPGGSNYLDALMEMDDNSGQIVQALRDAGIAENTLVVWTTDNGAWVDAWPDAGYTPFRGMKGSVYEGGFRVPAIAWWPGHIRPGSVNTDMFSHMDWWPTVASIIGQPVPSHEWKDNKGKPIIFDGVDLSASLLGTGPGKRNNMIYFAGQFFGGIRVDNFKALYTAKDTWLGADKTLRAPAFYDLFWDPGEQYDIAFNGAAPTGGNQTSPGRYSGADNGWVGMKIVPVLLKFFEELKTHPNVPYTPAGEGLKEIIPAEYK
;
A
#
# COMPACT_ATOMS: atom_id res chain seq x y z
N MET A 1 8.07 73.38 17.51
CA MET A 1 9.44 73.77 17.90
C MET A 1 10.08 72.64 18.66
N LYS A 2 11.28 72.30 18.33
CA LYS A 2 12.32 71.42 18.83
C LYS A 2 12.52 70.17 17.92
N ARG A 3 13.57 70.35 17.10
CA ARG A 3 14.23 69.30 16.29
C ARG A 3 15.06 68.44 17.23
N LEU A 4 15.04 67.12 17.00
CA LEU A 4 16.01 66.23 17.59
C LEU A 4 16.76 65.53 16.46
N HIS A 5 18.08 65.81 16.39
CA HIS A 5 19.01 65.17 15.45
C HIS A 5 19.45 63.83 16.02
N PHE A 6 19.42 62.78 15.22
CA PHE A 6 20.07 61.48 15.53
C PHE A 6 21.36 61.40 14.72
N ILE A 7 22.46 61.26 15.43
CA ILE A 7 23.82 61.10 14.91
C ILE A 7 24.03 59.63 14.54
N LEU A 8 24.41 59.41 13.27
CA LEU A 8 24.80 58.09 12.76
C LEU A 8 26.32 57.90 12.99
N ALA A 9 26.71 56.97 13.86
CA ALA A 9 28.14 56.59 14.06
C ALA A 9 28.45 55.44 13.12
N VAL A 10 29.36 55.69 12.18
CA VAL A 10 29.93 54.67 11.28
C VAL A 10 31.16 54.10 11.93
N CYS A 11 31.13 52.82 12.34
CA CYS A 11 32.33 52.08 12.73
C CYS A 11 32.98 51.44 11.50
N ILE A 12 34.13 51.94 11.09
CA ILE A 12 35.00 51.34 10.08
C ILE A 12 35.89 50.33 10.80
N THR A 13 35.68 49.04 10.55
CA THR A 13 36.58 47.96 10.95
C THR A 13 37.49 47.59 9.78
N THR A 14 38.76 47.85 9.95
CA THR A 14 39.86 47.48 9.05
C THR A 14 40.08 45.96 9.09
N PHE A 15 39.87 45.28 7.98
CA PHE A 15 40.24 43.91 7.77
C PHE A 15 41.73 43.82 7.38
N VAL A 16 42.55 43.24 8.25
CA VAL A 16 43.90 42.78 7.90
C VAL A 16 43.80 41.43 7.24
N GLY A 17 44.13 41.37 5.95
CA GLY A 17 44.12 40.12 5.17
C GLY A 17 45.34 39.28 5.53
N PHE A 18 45.11 38.08 6.03
CA PHE A 18 46.10 36.98 6.06
C PHE A 18 45.90 36.09 4.84
N SER A 19 46.83 36.18 3.89
CA SER A 19 46.90 35.24 2.78
C SER A 19 47.51 33.92 3.28
N LEU A 20 46.70 32.89 3.39
CA LEU A 20 47.15 31.50 3.53
C LEU A 20 47.09 30.84 2.17
N THR A 21 48.25 30.54 1.61
CA THR A 21 48.39 29.66 0.43
C THR A 21 48.11 28.21 0.86
N PRO A 22 47.26 27.45 0.19
CA PRO A 22 47.15 26.03 0.47
C PRO A 22 48.25 25.27 -0.27
N GLU A 23 49.12 24.61 0.48
CA GLU A 23 49.97 23.56 -0.06
C GLU A 23 49.12 22.37 -0.50
N SER A 24 49.15 22.06 -1.78
CA SER A 24 48.50 20.88 -2.34
C SER A 24 49.33 19.64 -2.06
N HIS A 25 48.96 18.86 -1.05
CA HIS A 25 49.41 17.48 -0.95
C HIS A 25 48.47 16.60 -1.80
N ALA A 26 48.85 16.34 -3.03
CA ALA A 26 48.29 15.26 -3.84
C ALA A 26 48.75 13.92 -3.23
N GLN A 27 47.99 13.37 -2.29
CA GLN A 27 48.06 11.95 -1.95
C GLN A 27 47.16 11.19 -2.96
N GLY A 28 47.84 10.44 -3.83
CA GLY A 28 47.19 9.45 -4.68
C GLY A 28 46.46 8.40 -3.83
N SER A 29 45.15 8.53 -3.73
CA SER A 29 44.31 7.49 -3.21
C SER A 29 44.26 6.36 -4.25
N ALA A 30 45.00 5.29 -3.99
CA ALA A 30 44.78 4.04 -4.67
C ALA A 30 43.36 3.62 -4.38
N THR A 31 42.49 3.67 -5.37
CA THR A 31 41.18 3.07 -5.35
C THR A 31 41.33 1.57 -5.08
N GLN A 32 41.11 1.15 -3.85
CA GLN A 32 40.87 -0.26 -3.56
C GLN A 32 39.66 -0.69 -4.40
N PRO A 33 39.68 -1.88 -5.05
CA PRO A 33 38.49 -2.40 -5.69
C PRO A 33 37.40 -2.51 -4.62
N SER A 34 36.32 -1.78 -4.82
CA SER A 34 35.12 -1.92 -4.01
C SER A 34 34.74 -3.40 -3.99
N ALA A 35 34.80 -4.03 -2.84
CA ALA A 35 34.21 -5.34 -2.66
C ALA A 35 32.78 -5.24 -3.18
N ALA A 36 32.40 -6.12 -4.10
CA ALA A 36 31.06 -6.13 -4.65
C ALA A 36 30.07 -6.15 -3.49
N THR A 37 29.36 -5.05 -3.28
CA THR A 37 28.41 -4.91 -2.17
C THR A 37 27.38 -6.01 -2.30
N LYS A 38 27.23 -6.83 -1.25
CA LYS A 38 26.25 -7.93 -1.23
C LYS A 38 24.87 -7.34 -1.51
N LYS A 39 24.13 -7.89 -2.48
CA LYS A 39 22.76 -7.43 -2.76
C LYS A 39 21.92 -7.55 -1.50
N PRO A 40 21.11 -6.53 -1.14
CA PRO A 40 20.29 -6.58 0.06
C PRO A 40 19.13 -7.58 -0.07
N ASN A 41 18.68 -8.13 1.05
CA ASN A 41 17.40 -8.81 1.13
C ASN A 41 16.26 -7.79 1.14
N PHE A 42 15.08 -8.20 0.72
CA PHE A 42 13.85 -7.42 0.79
C PHE A 42 12.79 -8.19 1.57
N VAL A 43 12.22 -7.55 2.58
CA VAL A 43 11.07 -8.06 3.35
C VAL A 43 9.94 -7.04 3.23
N MET A 44 8.85 -7.43 2.58
CA MET A 44 7.61 -6.66 2.55
C MET A 44 6.60 -7.32 3.49
N ILE A 45 6.12 -6.57 4.48
CA ILE A 45 5.03 -6.96 5.36
C ILE A 45 3.82 -6.13 4.96
N MET A 46 2.81 -6.78 4.39
CA MET A 46 1.54 -6.18 4.01
C MET A 46 0.43 -6.71 4.90
N THR A 47 -0.22 -5.82 5.62
CA THR A 47 -1.38 -6.11 6.45
C THR A 47 -2.66 -5.82 5.68
N ASP A 48 -3.81 -5.86 6.33
CA ASP A 48 -5.12 -5.69 5.70
C ASP A 48 -5.98 -4.69 6.48
N ASP A 49 -6.52 -3.69 5.82
CA ASP A 49 -7.46 -2.70 6.36
C ASP A 49 -6.95 -1.84 7.53
N VAL A 50 -5.64 -1.74 7.77
CA VAL A 50 -5.10 -0.87 8.83
C VAL A 50 -5.26 0.59 8.44
N GLY A 51 -5.92 1.36 9.29
CA GLY A 51 -6.11 2.79 9.07
C GLY A 51 -4.84 3.61 9.29
N TRP A 52 -4.72 4.72 8.58
CA TRP A 52 -3.57 5.63 8.71
C TRP A 52 -3.35 6.09 10.16
N GLY A 53 -4.43 6.30 10.92
CA GLY A 53 -4.39 6.75 12.31
C GLY A 53 -4.45 5.63 13.35
N ASP A 54 -4.20 4.36 13.02
CA ASP A 54 -4.28 3.25 13.98
C ASP A 54 -3.00 3.07 14.77
N LEU A 55 -1.83 3.30 14.16
CA LEU A 55 -0.53 3.09 14.81
C LEU A 55 -0.14 4.24 15.73
N GLY A 56 0.60 3.96 16.81
CA GLY A 56 1.13 4.98 17.72
C GLY A 56 2.03 5.99 17.01
N SER A 57 2.90 5.53 16.13
CA SER A 57 3.76 6.37 15.29
C SER A 57 3.00 7.30 14.33
N TYR A 58 1.70 7.05 14.11
CA TYR A 58 0.78 7.88 13.32
C TYR A 58 -0.30 8.58 14.15
N GLY A 59 -0.14 8.62 15.47
CA GLY A 59 -1.03 9.34 16.39
C GLY A 59 -2.16 8.51 17.00
N GLY A 60 -2.26 7.22 16.66
CA GLY A 60 -3.18 6.26 17.27
C GLY A 60 -2.55 5.46 18.41
N GLY A 61 -2.46 4.15 18.24
CA GLY A 61 -1.85 3.26 19.22
C GLY A 61 -2.56 3.33 20.58
N ALA A 62 -1.82 3.70 21.62
CA ALA A 62 -2.36 3.82 22.97
C ALA A 62 -3.54 4.80 23.06
N MET A 63 -3.56 5.87 22.24
CA MET A 63 -4.68 6.83 22.18
C MET A 63 -5.98 6.17 21.71
N ARG A 64 -5.89 5.15 20.86
CA ARG A 64 -7.02 4.34 20.42
C ARG A 64 -7.30 3.13 21.35
N GLY A 65 -6.47 2.91 22.34
CA GLY A 65 -6.55 1.74 23.22
C GLY A 65 -5.95 0.47 22.61
N ALA A 66 -5.02 0.59 21.64
CA ALA A 66 -4.27 -0.52 21.07
C ALA A 66 -2.81 -0.11 20.86
N PRO A 67 -1.94 -0.16 21.88
CA PRO A 67 -0.52 0.14 21.74
C PRO A 67 0.15 -0.71 20.65
N THR A 68 0.99 -0.07 19.82
CA THR A 68 1.74 -0.71 18.72
C THR A 68 3.25 -0.54 18.88
N PRO A 69 3.85 -1.03 20.00
CA PRO A 69 5.22 -0.69 20.37
C PRO A 69 6.27 -1.19 19.39
N ASN A 70 6.01 -2.27 18.66
CA ASN A 70 6.97 -2.83 17.71
C ASN A 70 7.06 -1.99 16.43
N LEU A 71 5.92 -1.59 15.87
CA LEU A 71 5.85 -0.71 14.70
C LEU A 71 6.27 0.72 15.05
N ASP A 72 5.96 1.19 16.25
CA ASP A 72 6.43 2.50 16.73
C ASP A 72 7.96 2.52 16.84
N ARG A 73 8.57 1.44 17.34
CA ARG A 73 10.03 1.26 17.36
C ARG A 73 10.60 1.16 15.94
N LEU A 74 9.95 0.39 15.05
CA LEU A 74 10.38 0.28 13.66
C LEU A 74 10.40 1.64 12.96
N ALA A 75 9.38 2.47 13.20
CA ALA A 75 9.29 3.84 12.70
C ALA A 75 10.38 4.76 13.31
N ALA A 76 10.67 4.61 14.60
CA ALA A 76 11.72 5.39 15.28
C ALA A 76 13.13 5.02 14.82
N GLU A 77 13.36 3.76 14.46
CA GLU A 77 14.63 3.27 13.94
C GLU A 77 14.74 3.36 12.41
N GLY A 78 13.66 3.66 11.72
CA GLY A 78 13.54 3.75 10.27
C GLY A 78 12.94 5.07 9.79
N MET A 79 12.09 5.00 8.78
CA MET A 79 11.43 6.12 8.12
C MET A 79 9.92 5.91 8.12
N ARG A 80 9.14 6.95 8.50
CA ARG A 80 7.69 7.02 8.30
C ARG A 80 7.37 7.78 7.02
N PHE A 81 6.36 7.29 6.28
CA PHE A 81 5.85 8.00 5.11
C PHE A 81 4.54 8.71 5.45
N LEU A 82 4.45 10.02 5.18
CA LEU A 82 3.22 10.77 5.40
C LEU A 82 2.31 10.81 4.18
N ASN A 83 2.85 10.62 2.98
CA ASN A 83 2.12 10.62 1.72
C ASN A 83 2.29 9.28 0.99
N TYR A 84 1.95 8.16 1.65
CA TYR A 84 2.04 6.83 1.07
C TYR A 84 0.66 6.32 0.65
N TYR A 85 0.58 5.72 -0.55
CA TYR A 85 -0.67 5.35 -1.19
C TYR A 85 -0.74 3.86 -1.51
N GLY A 86 -1.75 3.19 -0.94
CA GLY A 86 -2.27 1.93 -1.41
C GLY A 86 -3.22 2.12 -2.60
N GLN A 87 -4.27 1.31 -2.64
CA GLN A 87 -5.39 1.46 -3.58
C GLN A 87 -6.72 1.39 -2.81
N ALA A 88 -7.84 1.56 -3.53
CA ALA A 88 -9.16 1.60 -2.89
C ALA A 88 -9.58 0.27 -2.21
N SER A 89 -8.95 -0.87 -2.54
CA SER A 89 -9.36 -2.18 -2.03
C SER A 89 -8.22 -3.19 -2.02
N CYS A 90 -8.40 -4.32 -1.31
CA CYS A 90 -7.37 -5.34 -1.07
C CYS A 90 -6.76 -5.89 -2.37
N THR A 91 -7.56 -6.44 -3.28
CA THR A 91 -7.08 -6.95 -4.57
C THR A 91 -6.33 -5.87 -5.35
N ALA A 92 -6.89 -4.66 -5.42
CA ALA A 92 -6.28 -3.55 -6.14
C ALA A 92 -4.94 -3.11 -5.50
N GLY A 93 -4.87 -3.02 -4.17
CA GLY A 93 -3.64 -2.69 -3.44
C GLY A 93 -2.54 -3.72 -3.65
N ARG A 94 -2.86 -5.00 -3.50
CA ARG A 94 -1.92 -6.12 -3.71
C ARG A 94 -1.48 -6.22 -5.16
N ALA A 95 -2.41 -6.05 -6.12
CA ALA A 95 -2.09 -6.01 -7.55
C ALA A 95 -1.13 -4.86 -7.89
N SER A 96 -1.39 -3.65 -7.38
CA SER A 96 -0.53 -2.48 -7.66
C SER A 96 0.89 -2.67 -7.13
N PHE A 97 1.05 -3.29 -5.95
CA PHE A 97 2.36 -3.62 -5.39
C PHE A 97 3.11 -4.65 -6.24
N ILE A 98 2.45 -5.76 -6.56
CA ILE A 98 3.13 -6.87 -7.22
C ILE A 98 3.45 -6.58 -8.70
N THR A 99 2.64 -5.74 -9.37
CA THR A 99 2.76 -5.44 -10.81
C THR A 99 3.41 -4.10 -11.13
N GLY A 100 3.51 -3.16 -10.17
CA GLY A 100 3.98 -1.79 -10.41
C GLY A 100 3.04 -0.96 -11.29
N ARG A 101 1.74 -1.33 -11.39
CA ARG A 101 0.79 -0.74 -12.33
C ARG A 101 -0.50 -0.29 -11.61
N ILE A 102 -1.19 0.69 -12.18
CA ILE A 102 -2.55 1.04 -11.75
C ILE A 102 -3.46 -0.18 -11.99
N PRO A 103 -4.29 -0.60 -11.01
CA PRO A 103 -5.05 -1.85 -11.09
C PRO A 103 -5.97 -1.99 -12.30
N ILE A 104 -6.52 -0.89 -12.84
CA ILE A 104 -7.35 -0.92 -14.06
C ILE A 104 -6.60 -1.40 -15.32
N ARG A 105 -5.28 -1.42 -15.30
CA ARG A 105 -4.44 -1.98 -16.38
C ARG A 105 -4.32 -3.51 -16.30
N THR A 106 -4.97 -4.09 -15.29
CA THR A 106 -5.14 -5.53 -15.08
C THR A 106 -6.61 -5.82 -14.80
N SER A 107 -7.03 -7.08 -14.77
CA SER A 107 -8.39 -7.45 -14.35
C SER A 107 -8.61 -7.37 -12.83
N LEU A 108 -7.67 -6.75 -12.08
CA LEU A 108 -7.61 -6.79 -10.61
C LEU A 108 -7.95 -5.44 -9.96
N SER A 109 -8.85 -4.68 -10.55
CA SER A 109 -9.25 -3.36 -10.05
C SER A 109 -10.31 -3.39 -8.95
N SER A 110 -11.01 -4.51 -8.78
CA SER A 110 -12.02 -4.74 -7.75
C SER A 110 -11.68 -5.93 -6.88
N VAL A 111 -12.33 -6.04 -5.72
CA VAL A 111 -12.16 -7.19 -4.81
C VAL A 111 -12.64 -8.46 -5.47
N LEU A 112 -11.77 -9.46 -5.53
CA LEU A 112 -12.14 -10.78 -6.00
C LEU A 112 -12.97 -11.51 -4.95
N VAL A 113 -14.06 -12.12 -5.40
CA VAL A 113 -14.97 -12.92 -4.58
C VAL A 113 -15.01 -14.36 -5.10
N PRO A 114 -15.52 -15.33 -4.32
CA PRO A 114 -15.66 -16.71 -4.78
C PRO A 114 -16.38 -16.83 -6.12
N GLY A 115 -15.79 -17.59 -7.05
CA GLY A 115 -16.34 -17.78 -8.40
C GLY A 115 -16.00 -16.66 -9.40
N ASP A 116 -15.21 -15.67 -9.00
CA ASP A 116 -14.75 -14.61 -9.89
C ASP A 116 -13.82 -15.19 -10.99
N PRO A 117 -14.08 -14.88 -12.29
CA PRO A 117 -13.24 -15.36 -13.37
C PRO A 117 -11.89 -14.66 -13.45
N ASN A 118 -11.73 -13.52 -12.77
CA ASN A 118 -10.51 -12.71 -12.81
C ASN A 118 -9.39 -13.31 -11.95
N GLY A 119 -8.17 -12.95 -12.28
CA GLY A 119 -6.96 -13.35 -11.55
C GLY A 119 -5.71 -12.77 -12.19
N LEU A 120 -4.59 -12.87 -11.50
CA LEU A 120 -3.30 -12.47 -12.04
C LEU A 120 -2.95 -13.40 -13.21
N THR A 121 -2.70 -12.82 -14.39
CA THR A 121 -2.45 -13.58 -15.62
C THR A 121 -0.97 -13.80 -15.87
N ALA A 122 -0.63 -14.88 -16.56
CA ALA A 122 0.76 -15.22 -16.90
C ALA A 122 1.48 -14.15 -17.73
N GLU A 123 0.72 -13.32 -18.47
CA GLU A 123 1.26 -12.19 -19.24
C GLU A 123 1.72 -11.03 -18.37
N THR A 124 1.10 -10.88 -17.19
CA THR A 124 1.38 -9.73 -16.30
C THR A 124 2.69 -9.95 -15.54
N PRO A 125 3.74 -9.15 -15.79
CA PRO A 125 5.00 -9.29 -15.08
C PRO A 125 4.85 -8.87 -13.62
N THR A 126 5.67 -9.47 -12.74
CA THR A 126 5.67 -9.20 -11.30
C THR A 126 7.06 -8.82 -10.78
N ILE A 127 7.08 -8.08 -9.66
CA ILE A 127 8.33 -7.80 -8.93
C ILE A 127 9.03 -9.09 -8.47
N ALA A 128 8.27 -10.15 -8.15
CA ALA A 128 8.84 -11.43 -7.74
C ALA A 128 9.57 -12.12 -8.91
N GLU A 129 8.99 -12.13 -10.12
CA GLU A 129 9.68 -12.61 -11.32
C GLU A 129 10.94 -11.82 -11.64
N PHE A 130 10.86 -10.50 -11.50
CA PHE A 130 12.01 -9.61 -11.71
C PHE A 130 13.14 -9.92 -10.72
N LEU A 131 12.83 -10.05 -9.43
CA LEU A 131 13.81 -10.35 -8.39
C LEU A 131 14.37 -11.77 -8.56
N LYS A 132 13.55 -12.75 -8.89
CA LYS A 132 14.00 -14.11 -9.22
C LYS A 132 14.98 -14.13 -10.39
N LYS A 133 14.68 -13.42 -11.49
CA LYS A 133 15.60 -13.23 -12.63
C LYS A 133 16.87 -12.49 -12.24
N SER A 134 16.80 -11.64 -11.21
CA SER A 134 17.95 -10.91 -10.64
C SER A 134 18.78 -11.72 -9.63
N GLY A 135 18.44 -13.00 -9.43
CA GLY A 135 19.19 -13.94 -8.61
C GLY A 135 18.69 -14.06 -7.16
N TYR A 136 17.48 -13.63 -6.84
CA TYR A 136 16.88 -13.75 -5.51
C TYR A 136 16.18 -15.09 -5.31
N SER A 137 16.17 -15.58 -4.07
CA SER A 137 15.18 -16.54 -3.59
C SER A 137 13.91 -15.78 -3.22
N THR A 138 12.74 -16.32 -3.59
CA THR A 138 11.49 -15.57 -3.46
C THR A 138 10.45 -16.42 -2.73
N VAL A 139 9.83 -15.86 -1.68
CA VAL A 139 8.85 -16.56 -0.86
C VAL A 139 7.66 -15.68 -0.51
N GLN A 140 6.46 -16.26 -0.53
CA GLN A 140 5.20 -15.61 -0.14
C GLN A 140 4.58 -16.36 1.05
N PHE A 141 4.01 -15.62 1.99
CA PHE A 141 3.25 -16.14 3.12
C PHE A 141 1.87 -15.47 3.19
N GLY A 142 0.82 -16.25 3.46
CA GLY A 142 -0.51 -15.78 3.82
C GLY A 142 -1.36 -15.30 2.66
N LYS A 143 -2.15 -14.26 2.89
CA LYS A 143 -3.16 -13.76 1.96
C LYS A 143 -2.59 -13.37 0.60
N TRP A 144 -3.15 -13.94 -0.47
CA TRP A 144 -2.78 -13.60 -1.84
C TRP A 144 -3.77 -12.62 -2.50
N HIS A 145 -5.01 -13.02 -2.60
CA HIS A 145 -6.15 -12.23 -3.12
C HIS A 145 -5.99 -11.71 -4.56
N LEU A 146 -5.25 -12.44 -5.40
CA LEU A 146 -5.04 -12.12 -6.82
C LEU A 146 -5.48 -13.27 -7.73
N GLY A 147 -6.42 -14.09 -7.27
CA GLY A 147 -7.01 -15.24 -7.96
C GLY A 147 -6.91 -16.51 -7.12
N ASP A 148 -7.85 -17.42 -7.37
CA ASP A 148 -8.09 -18.62 -6.58
C ASP A 148 -7.76 -19.94 -7.31
N ARG A 149 -7.17 -19.83 -8.51
CA ARG A 149 -6.76 -20.98 -9.33
C ARG A 149 -5.25 -21.15 -9.33
N PRO A 150 -4.74 -22.38 -9.50
CA PRO A 150 -3.29 -22.66 -9.48
C PRO A 150 -2.47 -21.78 -10.42
N GLU A 151 -3.01 -21.41 -11.59
CA GLU A 151 -2.37 -20.51 -12.55
C GLU A 151 -2.24 -19.07 -12.06
N ASN A 152 -3.02 -18.68 -11.05
CA ASN A 152 -2.96 -17.34 -10.44
C ASN A 152 -2.11 -17.31 -9.16
N PHE A 153 -1.64 -18.47 -8.66
CA PHE A 153 -0.96 -18.57 -7.37
C PHE A 153 0.45 -17.96 -7.40
N PRO A 154 1.01 -17.57 -6.26
CA PRO A 154 2.34 -16.97 -6.16
C PRO A 154 3.43 -17.72 -6.91
N THR A 155 3.42 -19.06 -6.82
CA THR A 155 4.43 -19.91 -7.46
C THR A 155 4.35 -19.93 -8.99
N ALA A 156 3.23 -19.52 -9.58
CA ALA A 156 3.11 -19.30 -11.02
C ALA A 156 3.59 -17.89 -11.44
N HIS A 157 3.83 -16.99 -10.47
CA HIS A 157 4.13 -15.56 -10.69
C HIS A 157 5.45 -15.11 -10.03
N GLY A 158 6.45 -15.99 -10.05
CA GLY A 158 7.83 -15.64 -9.69
C GLY A 158 8.24 -15.97 -8.27
N PHE A 159 7.35 -16.47 -7.41
CA PHE A 159 7.76 -16.98 -6.11
C PHE A 159 8.27 -18.43 -6.21
N ASP A 160 9.41 -18.71 -5.58
CA ASP A 160 9.97 -20.05 -5.50
C ASP A 160 9.13 -20.94 -4.56
N GLU A 161 8.60 -20.32 -3.49
CA GLU A 161 7.82 -20.98 -2.45
C GLU A 161 6.63 -20.14 -2.03
N MET A 162 5.55 -20.78 -1.63
CA MET A 162 4.41 -20.16 -0.95
C MET A 162 3.98 -21.01 0.23
N TYR A 163 3.63 -20.34 1.34
CA TYR A 163 3.22 -20.97 2.59
C TYR A 163 1.94 -20.33 3.12
N ASP A 164 1.04 -21.16 3.65
CA ASP A 164 -0.24 -20.73 4.23
C ASP A 164 -1.04 -19.78 3.33
N MET A 165 -0.92 -19.93 2.02
CA MET A 165 -1.56 -19.06 1.05
C MET A 165 -3.08 -19.17 1.14
N LEU A 166 -3.72 -18.02 1.32
CA LEU A 166 -5.17 -17.86 1.36
C LEU A 166 -5.64 -17.06 0.14
N PRO A 167 -6.56 -17.60 -0.67
CA PRO A 167 -6.98 -16.94 -1.92
C PRO A 167 -7.90 -15.72 -1.73
N TYR A 168 -8.53 -15.58 -0.55
CA TYR A 168 -9.55 -14.56 -0.31
C TYR A 168 -9.29 -13.74 0.96
N TYR A 169 -10.25 -12.86 1.29
CA TYR A 169 -10.31 -12.08 2.52
C TYR A 169 -11.03 -12.83 3.65
N ALA A 170 -10.78 -12.43 4.88
CA ALA A 170 -11.29 -13.07 6.09
C ALA A 170 -12.80 -13.35 6.08
N GLY A 171 -13.61 -12.47 5.48
CA GLY A 171 -15.07 -12.61 5.42
C GLY A 171 -15.54 -13.87 4.69
N VAL A 172 -14.83 -14.32 3.64
CA VAL A 172 -15.18 -15.54 2.91
C VAL A 172 -15.12 -16.76 3.82
N TYR A 173 -14.11 -16.84 4.67
CA TYR A 173 -13.91 -17.94 5.62
C TYR A 173 -14.89 -17.92 6.79
N ALA A 174 -15.65 -16.83 6.93
CA ALA A 174 -16.67 -16.66 7.95
C ALA A 174 -18.10 -16.91 7.47
N TYR A 175 -18.35 -17.03 6.15
CA TYR A 175 -19.72 -17.14 5.61
C TYR A 175 -20.51 -18.32 6.18
N ASP A 176 -19.88 -19.47 6.44
CA ASP A 176 -20.54 -20.62 7.01
C ASP A 176 -20.49 -20.67 8.55
N ASP A 177 -19.96 -19.63 9.22
CA ASP A 177 -19.98 -19.56 10.68
C ASP A 177 -21.41 -19.31 11.20
N PRO A 178 -21.95 -20.18 12.08
CA PRO A 178 -23.35 -20.07 12.54
C PRO A 178 -23.62 -18.90 13.47
N GLN A 179 -22.60 -18.31 14.10
CA GLN A 179 -22.75 -17.16 14.97
C GLN A 179 -22.76 -15.86 14.17
N LEU A 180 -21.90 -15.76 13.14
CA LEU A 180 -21.80 -14.58 12.28
C LEU A 180 -22.89 -14.56 11.21
N HIS A 181 -23.21 -15.73 10.64
CA HIS A 181 -24.19 -15.88 9.58
C HIS A 181 -25.25 -16.96 9.90
N PRO A 182 -26.17 -16.69 10.85
CA PRO A 182 -27.17 -17.67 11.27
C PRO A 182 -28.11 -18.09 10.11
N ASN A 183 -28.33 -17.21 9.12
CA ASN A 183 -29.19 -17.45 7.97
C ASN A 183 -28.49 -18.12 6.78
N PHE A 184 -27.21 -18.47 6.90
CA PHE A 184 -26.51 -19.20 5.84
C PHE A 184 -27.22 -20.55 5.59
N PRO A 185 -27.53 -20.92 4.34
CA PRO A 185 -28.46 -22.03 4.06
C PRO A 185 -27.81 -23.42 4.20
N ARG A 186 -27.30 -23.74 5.39
CA ARG A 186 -26.64 -25.01 5.72
C ARG A 186 -27.53 -26.25 5.54
N GLY A 187 -28.84 -26.06 5.60
CA GLY A 187 -29.81 -27.12 5.41
C GLY A 187 -30.23 -27.36 3.96
N ASP A 188 -29.74 -26.59 3.03
CA ASP A 188 -30.01 -26.70 1.59
C ASP A 188 -28.88 -27.51 0.91
N PRO A 189 -29.15 -28.76 0.47
CA PRO A 189 -28.12 -29.61 -0.14
C PRO A 189 -27.59 -29.07 -1.47
N GLU A 190 -28.41 -28.39 -2.27
CA GLU A 190 -28.00 -27.82 -3.55
C GLU A 190 -27.05 -26.64 -3.32
N PHE A 191 -27.44 -25.72 -2.44
CA PHE A 191 -26.57 -24.63 -2.03
C PHE A 191 -25.25 -25.13 -1.44
N MET A 192 -25.28 -26.12 -0.56
CA MET A 192 -24.07 -26.68 0.05
C MET A 192 -23.17 -27.37 -0.96
N SER A 193 -23.75 -27.97 -2.02
CA SER A 193 -22.96 -28.53 -3.12
C SER A 193 -22.24 -27.44 -3.94
N MET A 194 -22.87 -26.29 -4.15
CA MET A 194 -22.20 -25.12 -4.76
C MET A 194 -21.15 -24.54 -3.83
N TRP A 195 -21.48 -24.38 -2.54
CA TRP A 195 -20.54 -23.86 -1.55
C TRP A 195 -19.28 -24.71 -1.40
N ALA A 196 -19.41 -26.02 -1.49
CA ALA A 196 -18.26 -26.94 -1.46
C ALA A 196 -17.28 -26.76 -2.64
N GLN A 197 -17.67 -26.06 -3.69
CA GLN A 197 -16.80 -25.73 -4.82
C GLN A 197 -16.01 -24.41 -4.61
N VAL A 198 -16.38 -23.63 -3.61
CA VAL A 198 -15.63 -22.42 -3.26
C VAL A 198 -14.28 -22.82 -2.68
N ASN A 199 -13.21 -22.27 -3.26
CA ASN A 199 -11.84 -22.58 -2.81
C ASN A 199 -11.54 -21.85 -1.48
N THR A 200 -12.01 -22.41 -0.36
CA THR A 200 -11.65 -21.91 0.98
C THR A 200 -10.41 -22.60 1.54
N ALA A 201 -9.66 -23.34 0.73
CA ALA A 201 -8.48 -24.06 1.18
C ALA A 201 -7.30 -23.13 1.44
N GLN A 202 -6.46 -23.56 2.38
CA GLN A 202 -5.14 -23.00 2.61
C GLN A 202 -4.11 -23.85 1.86
N TRP A 203 -3.18 -23.20 1.18
CA TRP A 203 -2.28 -23.83 0.24
C TRP A 203 -0.82 -23.62 0.56
N GLU A 204 0.01 -24.59 0.19
CA GLU A 204 1.47 -24.48 0.12
C GLU A 204 1.97 -25.00 -1.22
N GLY A 205 3.16 -24.55 -1.64
CA GLY A 205 3.75 -25.05 -2.88
C GLY A 205 5.13 -24.49 -3.18
N LYS A 206 5.76 -25.17 -4.15
CA LYS A 206 7.02 -24.73 -4.75
C LYS A 206 6.84 -24.54 -6.24
N ALA A 207 7.60 -23.61 -6.80
CA ALA A 207 7.57 -23.36 -8.24
C ALA A 207 7.91 -24.62 -9.03
N GLY A 208 7.09 -24.93 -10.04
CA GLY A 208 7.23 -26.13 -10.85
C GLY A 208 6.61 -27.40 -10.25
N GLU A 209 6.08 -27.33 -9.03
CA GLU A 209 5.34 -28.44 -8.39
C GLU A 209 3.85 -28.12 -8.35
N LYS A 210 3.03 -29.19 -8.26
CA LYS A 210 1.59 -29.03 -8.01
C LYS A 210 1.38 -28.50 -6.58
N PRO A 211 0.66 -27.40 -6.40
CA PRO A 211 0.34 -26.88 -5.06
C PRO A 211 -0.40 -27.92 -4.21
N LYS A 212 -0.16 -27.89 -2.90
CA LYS A 212 -0.75 -28.80 -1.92
C LYS A 212 -1.72 -28.05 -1.04
N ILE A 213 -2.86 -28.65 -0.78
CA ILE A 213 -3.81 -28.21 0.23
C ILE A 213 -3.26 -28.67 1.59
N VAL A 214 -3.08 -27.73 2.52
CA VAL A 214 -2.67 -28.01 3.90
C VAL A 214 -3.85 -27.98 4.85
N LYS A 215 -4.91 -27.23 4.49
CA LYS A 215 -6.20 -27.25 5.17
C LYS A 215 -7.31 -27.11 4.12
N GLU A 216 -8.17 -28.10 4.02
CA GLU A 216 -9.16 -28.22 2.93
C GLU A 216 -10.28 -27.19 3.07
N HIS A 217 -10.71 -26.90 4.30
CA HIS A 217 -11.75 -25.93 4.63
C HIS A 217 -11.23 -25.01 5.73
N PHE A 218 -10.62 -23.91 5.33
CA PHE A 218 -10.25 -22.84 6.25
C PHE A 218 -11.50 -22.09 6.69
N LYS A 219 -11.66 -21.85 7.98
CA LYS A 219 -12.87 -21.31 8.60
C LYS A 219 -12.57 -20.11 9.48
N TYR A 220 -13.60 -19.42 9.91
CA TYR A 220 -13.52 -18.29 10.84
C TYR A 220 -12.71 -18.60 12.10
N GLY A 221 -12.90 -19.81 12.69
CA GLY A 221 -12.12 -20.23 13.85
C GLY A 221 -10.62 -20.30 13.60
N ASP A 222 -10.21 -20.66 12.39
CA ASP A 222 -8.80 -20.78 11.99
C ASP A 222 -8.12 -19.40 11.87
N LEU A 223 -8.87 -18.34 11.56
CA LEU A 223 -8.36 -16.96 11.53
C LEU A 223 -7.74 -16.54 12.87
N ALA A 224 -8.17 -17.14 13.97
CA ALA A 224 -7.64 -16.80 15.29
C ALA A 224 -6.12 -17.03 15.39
N THR A 225 -5.59 -18.09 14.78
CA THR A 225 -4.16 -18.45 14.87
C THR A 225 -3.39 -18.33 13.57
N ALA A 226 -4.08 -18.07 12.46
CA ALA A 226 -3.47 -18.08 11.13
C ALA A 226 -2.24 -17.18 11.01
N ASP A 227 -2.32 -15.94 11.47
CA ASP A 227 -1.21 -14.99 11.37
C ASP A 227 -0.03 -15.39 12.28
N ASP A 228 -0.29 -16.02 13.43
CA ASP A 228 0.74 -16.59 14.29
C ASP A 228 1.46 -17.76 13.58
N GLU A 229 0.71 -18.66 12.94
CA GLU A 229 1.25 -19.81 12.17
C GLU A 229 2.10 -19.32 10.99
N MET A 230 1.58 -18.36 10.22
CA MET A 230 2.30 -17.73 9.11
C MET A 230 3.61 -17.07 9.59
N ARG A 231 3.58 -16.30 10.68
CA ARG A 231 4.74 -15.67 11.29
C ARG A 231 5.78 -16.71 11.73
N GLU A 232 5.36 -17.82 12.37
CA GLU A 232 6.28 -18.89 12.80
C GLU A 232 7.02 -19.52 11.62
N LYS A 233 6.31 -19.82 10.54
CA LYS A 233 6.91 -20.33 9.31
C LYS A 233 7.86 -19.30 8.67
N ALA A 234 7.48 -18.02 8.61
CA ALA A 234 8.32 -16.96 8.07
C ALA A 234 9.61 -16.78 8.90
N VAL A 235 9.50 -16.77 10.23
CA VAL A 235 10.67 -16.72 11.14
C VAL A 235 11.59 -17.93 10.96
N SER A 236 11.02 -19.12 10.83
CA SER A 236 11.78 -20.35 10.57
C SER A 236 12.49 -20.29 9.21
N TRP A 237 11.79 -19.81 8.18
CA TRP A 237 12.34 -19.64 6.83
C TRP A 237 13.50 -18.64 6.81
N ILE A 238 13.35 -17.48 7.47
CA ILE A 238 14.42 -16.47 7.62
C ILE A 238 15.66 -17.10 8.26
N LYS A 239 15.49 -17.82 9.38
CA LYS A 239 16.61 -18.47 10.08
C LYS A 239 17.30 -19.52 9.20
N GLY A 240 16.54 -20.26 8.41
CA GLY A 240 17.06 -21.26 7.47
C GLY A 240 17.88 -20.67 6.33
N HIS A 241 17.52 -19.47 5.86
CA HIS A 241 18.12 -18.81 4.69
C HIS A 241 19.09 -17.66 5.03
N ALA A 242 19.26 -17.32 6.31
CA ALA A 242 20.10 -16.20 6.75
C ALA A 242 21.58 -16.33 6.35
N LYS A 243 22.07 -17.55 6.16
CA LYS A 243 23.47 -17.86 5.79
C LYS A 243 23.67 -18.10 4.30
N ASP A 244 22.61 -18.05 3.51
CA ASP A 244 22.68 -18.27 2.08
C ASP A 244 23.46 -17.12 1.41
N GLU A 245 24.23 -17.45 0.40
CA GLU A 245 24.90 -16.43 -0.43
C GLU A 245 23.89 -15.66 -1.28
N LYS A 246 22.79 -16.31 -1.64
CA LYS A 246 21.70 -15.77 -2.47
C LYS A 246 20.83 -14.86 -1.63
N PRO A 247 20.60 -13.60 -2.03
CA PRO A 247 19.68 -12.71 -1.33
C PRO A 247 18.23 -13.21 -1.51
N PHE A 248 17.32 -12.74 -0.65
CA PHE A 248 15.92 -13.14 -0.74
C PHE A 248 14.95 -11.96 -0.80
N PHE A 249 13.79 -12.24 -1.37
CA PHE A 249 12.57 -11.44 -1.29
C PHE A 249 11.51 -12.23 -0.56
N LEU A 250 11.09 -11.74 0.60
CA LEU A 250 10.02 -12.30 1.42
C LEU A 250 8.82 -11.35 1.38
N TYR A 251 7.67 -11.88 0.94
CA TYR A 251 6.40 -11.16 0.92
C TYR A 251 5.45 -11.78 1.94
N MET A 252 5.32 -11.12 3.10
CA MET A 252 4.44 -11.52 4.20
C MET A 252 3.13 -10.79 4.10
N ASN A 253 2.02 -11.52 4.12
CA ASN A 253 0.68 -11.00 3.97
C ASN A 253 -0.22 -11.48 5.09
N PHE A 254 -0.41 -10.67 6.12
CA PHE A 254 -1.31 -10.96 7.22
C PHE A 254 -2.78 -10.80 6.80
N GLU A 255 -3.68 -11.60 7.42
CA GLU A 255 -5.14 -11.42 7.30
C GLU A 255 -5.65 -10.32 8.23
N LYS A 256 -4.97 -10.09 9.35
CA LYS A 256 -5.34 -9.04 10.31
C LYS A 256 -4.92 -7.66 9.77
N VAL A 257 -5.82 -6.66 9.93
CA VAL A 257 -7.03 -6.63 10.79
C VAL A 257 -8.33 -6.66 9.97
N HIS A 258 -8.42 -7.45 8.91
CA HIS A 258 -9.64 -7.52 8.09
C HIS A 258 -10.83 -8.06 8.90
N ASN A 259 -11.99 -7.42 8.76
CA ASN A 259 -13.23 -7.88 9.39
C ASN A 259 -13.79 -9.14 8.69
N PRO A 260 -14.39 -10.12 9.42
CA PRO A 260 -14.59 -10.14 10.86
C PRO A 260 -13.30 -10.48 11.62
N ASN A 261 -12.98 -9.67 12.62
CA ASN A 261 -11.80 -9.86 13.44
C ASN A 261 -11.95 -11.03 14.41
N ASN A 262 -10.96 -11.93 14.39
CA ASN A 262 -10.86 -13.04 15.35
C ASN A 262 -9.44 -13.08 15.93
N PRO A 263 -9.14 -12.26 16.94
CA PRO A 263 -7.83 -12.26 17.59
C PRO A 263 -7.55 -13.61 18.25
N SER A 264 -6.28 -14.00 18.29
CA SER A 264 -5.87 -15.25 18.93
C SER A 264 -6.21 -15.25 20.42
N PRO A 265 -6.34 -16.43 21.05
CA PRO A 265 -6.62 -16.54 22.49
C PRO A 265 -5.62 -15.77 23.36
N ARG A 266 -4.39 -15.59 22.87
CA ARG A 266 -3.34 -14.82 23.54
C ARG A 266 -3.67 -13.32 23.59
N TRP A 267 -4.33 -12.79 22.56
CA TRP A 267 -4.62 -11.36 22.41
C TRP A 267 -6.06 -10.98 22.71
N LYS A 268 -6.99 -11.92 22.67
CA LYS A 268 -8.41 -11.66 22.91
C LYS A 268 -8.65 -11.01 24.28
N GLY A 269 -9.28 -9.84 24.26
CA GLY A 269 -9.55 -9.03 25.46
C GLY A 269 -8.32 -8.36 26.06
N LYS A 270 -7.23 -8.19 25.32
CA LYS A 270 -5.98 -7.57 25.81
C LYS A 270 -5.87 -6.08 25.50
N SER A 271 -6.57 -5.59 24.48
CA SER A 271 -6.53 -4.18 24.15
C SER A 271 -7.22 -3.34 25.23
N PRO A 272 -6.62 -2.24 25.69
CA PRO A 272 -7.28 -1.29 26.59
C PRO A 272 -8.61 -0.75 26.05
N GLY A 273 -8.75 -0.66 24.73
CA GLY A 273 -9.97 -0.21 24.06
C GLY A 273 -11.07 -1.26 23.98
N GLY A 274 -10.79 -2.53 24.23
CA GLY A 274 -11.79 -3.58 24.47
C GLY A 274 -12.59 -4.02 23.23
N SER A 275 -11.97 -4.07 22.02
CA SER A 275 -12.62 -4.59 20.83
C SER A 275 -11.76 -5.65 20.12
N ASN A 276 -12.39 -6.52 19.32
CA ASN A 276 -11.65 -7.53 18.54
C ASN A 276 -10.71 -6.90 17.53
N TYR A 277 -11.08 -5.78 16.92
CA TYR A 277 -10.19 -5.04 16.00
C TYR A 277 -8.92 -4.57 16.71
N LEU A 278 -9.05 -3.97 17.88
CA LEU A 278 -7.93 -3.44 18.66
C LEU A 278 -7.04 -4.56 19.22
N ASP A 279 -7.64 -5.69 19.62
CA ASP A 279 -6.90 -6.89 20.01
C ASP A 279 -6.09 -7.44 18.81
N ALA A 280 -6.71 -7.54 17.62
CA ALA A 280 -6.08 -7.99 16.40
C ALA A 280 -4.98 -7.02 15.92
N LEU A 281 -5.15 -5.71 16.14
CA LEU A 281 -4.14 -4.70 15.83
C LEU A 281 -2.88 -4.87 16.68
N MET A 282 -3.03 -5.15 17.98
CA MET A 282 -1.91 -5.45 18.87
C MET A 282 -1.22 -6.77 18.51
N GLU A 283 -1.98 -7.77 18.11
CA GLU A 283 -1.45 -9.06 17.63
C GLU A 283 -0.64 -8.89 16.34
N MET A 284 -1.14 -8.11 15.39
CA MET A 284 -0.48 -7.81 14.12
C MET A 284 0.83 -7.02 14.36
N ASP A 285 0.82 -6.08 15.31
CA ASP A 285 2.04 -5.37 15.74
C ASP A 285 3.10 -6.34 16.29
N ASP A 286 2.71 -7.26 17.16
CA ASP A 286 3.60 -8.27 17.76
C ASP A 286 4.16 -9.21 16.68
N ASN A 287 3.30 -9.71 15.79
CA ASN A 287 3.70 -10.60 14.70
C ASN A 287 4.68 -9.91 13.73
N SER A 288 4.42 -8.67 13.38
CA SER A 288 5.34 -7.85 12.57
C SER A 288 6.70 -7.64 13.27
N GLY A 289 6.65 -7.33 14.58
CA GLY A 289 7.85 -7.17 15.41
C GLY A 289 8.71 -8.42 15.48
N GLN A 290 8.11 -9.61 15.59
CA GLN A 290 8.82 -10.89 15.64
C GLN A 290 9.55 -11.21 14.32
N ILE A 291 8.99 -10.85 13.16
CA ILE A 291 9.69 -10.98 11.86
C ILE A 291 10.94 -10.09 11.84
N VAL A 292 10.80 -8.83 12.24
CA VAL A 292 11.94 -7.89 12.32
C VAL A 292 12.99 -8.38 13.32
N GLN A 293 12.55 -8.92 14.45
CA GLN A 293 13.46 -9.48 15.46
C GLN A 293 14.23 -10.71 14.92
N ALA A 294 13.58 -11.56 14.12
CA ALA A 294 14.26 -12.70 13.49
C ALA A 294 15.39 -12.27 12.55
N LEU A 295 15.25 -11.15 11.83
CA LEU A 295 16.33 -10.60 11.00
C LEU A 295 17.51 -10.10 11.85
N ARG A 296 17.23 -9.50 13.02
CA ARG A 296 18.25 -9.07 13.98
C ARG A 296 19.00 -10.26 14.58
N ASP A 297 18.25 -11.26 15.06
CA ASP A 297 18.81 -12.46 15.69
C ASP A 297 19.65 -13.28 14.69
N ALA A 298 19.28 -13.26 13.42
CA ALA A 298 20.03 -13.89 12.34
C ALA A 298 21.26 -13.09 11.87
N GLY A 299 21.45 -11.87 12.37
CA GLY A 299 22.59 -10.99 12.01
C GLY A 299 22.56 -10.45 10.59
N ILE A 300 21.38 -10.39 9.97
CA ILE A 300 21.20 -9.92 8.57
C ILE A 300 20.43 -8.60 8.44
N ALA A 301 20.12 -7.95 9.56
CA ALA A 301 19.34 -6.72 9.61
C ALA A 301 19.94 -5.59 8.77
N GLU A 302 21.26 -5.36 8.84
CA GLU A 302 21.94 -4.29 8.08
C GLU A 302 21.93 -4.54 6.55
N ASN A 303 21.79 -5.81 6.13
CA ASN A 303 21.67 -6.18 4.73
C ASN A 303 20.21 -6.47 4.31
N THR A 304 19.22 -5.92 5.02
CA THR A 304 17.80 -6.19 4.73
C THR A 304 16.99 -4.90 4.79
N LEU A 305 16.37 -4.54 3.67
CA LEU A 305 15.32 -3.51 3.62
C LEU A 305 13.99 -4.15 4.02
N VAL A 306 13.41 -3.69 5.13
CA VAL A 306 12.05 -4.04 5.56
C VAL A 306 11.12 -2.91 5.23
N VAL A 307 9.98 -3.24 4.61
CA VAL A 307 8.86 -2.33 4.38
C VAL A 307 7.63 -2.92 5.02
N TRP A 308 6.98 -2.15 5.88
CA TRP A 308 5.69 -2.47 6.47
C TRP A 308 4.62 -1.50 5.96
N THR A 309 3.45 -2.01 5.56
CA THR A 309 2.29 -1.21 5.11
C THR A 309 1.00 -2.04 5.15
N THR A 310 -0.10 -1.47 4.68
CA THR A 310 -1.39 -2.14 4.44
C THR A 310 -1.85 -1.92 3.00
N ASP A 311 -2.73 -2.74 2.50
CA ASP A 311 -3.15 -2.77 1.10
C ASP A 311 -4.06 -1.61 0.69
N ASN A 312 -4.96 -1.17 1.58
CA ASN A 312 -5.90 -0.06 1.39
C ASN A 312 -6.20 0.66 2.71
N GLY A 313 -6.95 1.74 2.63
CA GLY A 313 -7.37 2.48 3.82
C GLY A 313 -8.31 1.70 4.74
N ALA A 314 -8.55 2.22 5.95
CA ALA A 314 -9.41 1.61 6.95
C ALA A 314 -10.80 1.27 6.42
N TRP A 315 -11.34 0.11 6.79
CA TRP A 315 -12.72 -0.24 6.51
C TRP A 315 -13.65 0.26 7.64
N VAL A 316 -13.98 1.54 7.59
CA VAL A 316 -14.78 2.20 8.65
C VAL A 316 -16.23 1.72 8.69
N ASP A 317 -16.79 1.21 7.57
CA ASP A 317 -18.14 0.61 7.53
C ASP A 317 -18.31 -0.59 8.47
N ALA A 318 -17.20 -1.20 8.93
CA ALA A 318 -17.21 -2.25 9.95
C ALA A 318 -17.43 -1.73 11.39
N TRP A 319 -17.67 -0.41 11.57
CA TRP A 319 -17.91 0.20 12.88
C TRP A 319 -18.93 -0.59 13.72
N PRO A 320 -18.75 -0.72 15.06
CA PRO A 320 -17.75 -0.04 15.88
C PRO A 320 -16.36 -0.72 15.92
N ASP A 321 -16.21 -1.93 15.41
CA ASP A 321 -14.99 -2.71 15.45
C ASP A 321 -14.15 -2.49 14.17
N ALA A 322 -13.70 -1.26 13.95
CA ALA A 322 -13.13 -0.77 12.71
C ALA A 322 -11.85 0.04 12.91
N GLY A 323 -11.06 0.14 11.83
CA GLY A 323 -9.90 1.02 11.74
C GLY A 323 -10.24 2.50 11.72
N TYR A 324 -9.22 3.34 11.86
CA TYR A 324 -9.34 4.79 11.89
C TYR A 324 -8.41 5.49 10.90
N THR A 325 -8.97 6.45 10.20
CA THR A 325 -8.22 7.40 9.38
C THR A 325 -8.68 8.83 9.67
N PRO A 326 -7.77 9.82 9.75
CA PRO A 326 -8.14 11.23 9.87
C PRO A 326 -8.59 11.83 8.53
N PHE A 327 -8.44 11.11 7.43
CA PHE A 327 -8.78 11.57 6.09
C PHE A 327 -10.24 11.25 5.75
N ARG A 328 -10.81 12.01 4.81
CA ARG A 328 -12.14 11.72 4.30
C ARG A 328 -12.21 10.38 3.59
N GLY A 329 -13.36 9.73 3.70
CA GLY A 329 -13.60 8.43 3.07
C GLY A 329 -12.95 7.27 3.81
N MET A 330 -12.90 6.12 3.16
CA MET A 330 -12.46 4.85 3.70
C MET A 330 -12.17 3.86 2.58
N LYS A 331 -11.83 2.61 2.88
CA LYS A 331 -11.79 1.49 1.93
C LYS A 331 -12.96 1.56 0.95
N GLY A 332 -12.66 1.42 -0.34
CA GLY A 332 -13.66 1.48 -1.43
C GLY A 332 -14.04 2.89 -1.87
N SER A 333 -13.59 3.94 -1.18
CA SER A 333 -13.82 5.33 -1.56
C SER A 333 -12.73 5.87 -2.49
N VAL A 334 -12.98 7.03 -3.10
CA VAL A 334 -12.03 7.75 -3.96
C VAL A 334 -11.32 8.92 -3.23
N TYR A 335 -11.59 9.06 -1.95
CA TYR A 335 -10.97 10.05 -1.08
C TYR A 335 -9.66 9.56 -0.47
N GLU A 336 -8.92 10.48 0.15
CA GLU A 336 -7.63 10.16 0.76
C GLU A 336 -7.72 8.99 1.78
N GLY A 337 -8.81 8.90 2.54
CA GLY A 337 -9.01 7.83 3.53
C GLY A 337 -9.09 6.42 2.94
N GLY A 338 -9.40 6.29 1.65
CA GLY A 338 -9.40 5.00 0.96
C GLY A 338 -8.03 4.61 0.39
N PHE A 339 -7.16 5.58 0.13
CA PHE A 339 -5.90 5.38 -0.58
C PHE A 339 -4.66 5.65 0.28
N ARG A 340 -4.72 6.65 1.16
CA ARG A 340 -3.59 7.07 1.97
C ARG A 340 -3.48 6.19 3.20
N VAL A 341 -2.37 5.46 3.28
CA VAL A 341 -2.16 4.38 4.26
C VAL A 341 -0.85 4.60 5.04
N PRO A 342 -0.71 4.02 6.23
CA PRO A 342 0.56 4.06 6.94
C PRO A 342 1.59 3.19 6.24
N ALA A 343 2.84 3.64 6.22
CA ALA A 343 3.96 2.85 5.74
C ALA A 343 5.24 3.22 6.48
N ILE A 344 6.06 2.21 6.74
CA ILE A 344 7.34 2.32 7.44
C ILE A 344 8.39 1.58 6.62
N ALA A 345 9.56 2.21 6.38
CA ALA A 345 10.72 1.54 5.83
C ALA A 345 11.85 1.52 6.86
N TRP A 346 12.51 0.37 6.99
CA TRP A 346 13.61 0.20 7.92
C TRP A 346 14.77 -0.53 7.24
N TRP A 347 15.95 0.09 7.28
CA TRP A 347 17.18 -0.47 6.75
C TRP A 347 18.36 0.14 7.50
N PRO A 348 18.83 -0.53 8.55
CA PRO A 348 19.94 -0.02 9.37
C PRO A 348 21.18 0.31 8.54
N GLY A 349 21.79 1.45 8.82
CA GLY A 349 22.96 1.94 8.07
C GLY A 349 22.67 2.61 6.73
N HIS A 350 21.45 2.47 6.18
CA HIS A 350 21.06 3.03 4.88
C HIS A 350 19.94 4.07 4.99
N ILE A 351 18.93 3.82 5.82
CA ILE A 351 17.85 4.77 6.10
C ILE A 351 18.14 5.47 7.43
N ARG A 352 18.05 6.80 7.44
CA ARG A 352 18.29 7.59 8.65
C ARG A 352 17.19 7.30 9.68
N PRO A 353 17.56 6.88 10.92
CA PRO A 353 16.59 6.62 11.98
C PRO A 353 15.71 7.83 12.30
N GLY A 354 14.42 7.57 12.56
CA GLY A 354 13.44 8.59 12.92
C GLY A 354 13.10 9.58 11.81
N SER A 355 13.51 9.30 10.57
CA SER A 355 13.20 10.17 9.44
C SER A 355 11.72 10.12 9.08
N VAL A 356 11.25 11.23 8.48
CA VAL A 356 9.88 11.38 7.99
C VAL A 356 9.96 11.74 6.52
N ASN A 357 9.34 10.93 5.68
CA ASN A 357 9.25 11.16 4.24
C ASN A 357 7.90 11.84 3.92
N THR A 358 7.96 12.99 3.28
CA THR A 358 6.81 13.77 2.84
C THR A 358 6.58 13.71 1.33
N ASP A 359 7.48 13.06 0.57
CA ASP A 359 7.29 12.84 -0.85
C ASP A 359 6.12 11.87 -1.09
N MET A 360 5.49 11.99 -2.23
CA MET A 360 4.45 11.04 -2.64
C MET A 360 5.09 9.70 -2.99
N PHE A 361 4.61 8.64 -2.37
CA PHE A 361 5.04 7.27 -2.58
C PHE A 361 3.82 6.35 -2.75
N SER A 362 3.90 5.32 -3.56
CA SER A 362 2.81 4.36 -3.78
C SER A 362 3.33 2.93 -3.79
N HIS A 363 2.44 1.97 -3.60
CA HIS A 363 2.72 0.55 -3.79
C HIS A 363 3.43 0.26 -5.12
N MET A 364 3.04 0.95 -6.19
CA MET A 364 3.60 0.78 -7.53
C MET A 364 5.09 1.09 -7.61
N ASP A 365 5.61 1.92 -6.69
CA ASP A 365 6.97 2.46 -6.75
C ASP A 365 8.04 1.51 -6.21
N TRP A 366 7.64 0.45 -5.50
CA TRP A 366 8.62 -0.47 -4.91
C TRP A 366 9.41 -1.23 -5.95
N TRP A 367 8.77 -1.69 -7.04
CA TRP A 367 9.52 -2.40 -8.08
C TRP A 367 10.63 -1.55 -8.70
N PRO A 368 10.38 -0.34 -9.28
CA PRO A 368 11.45 0.47 -9.84
C PRO A 368 12.47 0.94 -8.79
N THR A 369 12.04 1.20 -7.56
CA THR A 369 12.93 1.58 -6.45
C THR A 369 13.89 0.43 -6.08
N VAL A 370 13.37 -0.79 -5.97
CA VAL A 370 14.18 -1.99 -5.72
C VAL A 370 15.14 -2.25 -6.88
N ALA A 371 14.68 -2.13 -8.14
CA ALA A 371 15.52 -2.28 -9.31
C ALA A 371 16.73 -1.32 -9.28
N SER A 372 16.47 -0.05 -8.94
CA SER A 372 17.51 0.97 -8.78
C SER A 372 18.50 0.61 -7.65
N ILE A 373 18.01 0.20 -6.49
CA ILE A 373 18.83 -0.19 -5.33
C ILE A 373 19.80 -1.33 -5.69
N ILE A 374 19.35 -2.30 -6.47
CA ILE A 374 20.19 -3.47 -6.83
C ILE A 374 20.97 -3.28 -8.14
N GLY A 375 20.95 -2.07 -8.72
CA GLY A 375 21.67 -1.75 -9.96
C GLY A 375 21.18 -2.51 -11.17
N GLN A 376 19.89 -2.85 -11.22
CA GLN A 376 19.24 -3.49 -12.36
C GLN A 376 18.46 -2.48 -13.19
N PRO A 377 18.14 -2.79 -14.47
CA PRO A 377 17.32 -1.91 -15.29
C PRO A 377 16.01 -1.56 -14.59
N VAL A 378 15.80 -0.25 -14.40
CA VAL A 378 14.57 0.27 -13.81
C VAL A 378 13.45 0.20 -14.84
N PRO A 379 12.29 -0.38 -14.53
CA PRO A 379 11.15 -0.36 -15.43
C PRO A 379 10.80 1.06 -15.85
N SER A 380 10.72 1.28 -17.15
CA SER A 380 10.28 2.55 -17.74
C SER A 380 8.76 2.58 -17.87
N HIS A 381 8.23 3.77 -18.15
CA HIS A 381 6.79 3.93 -18.39
C HIS A 381 6.28 2.99 -19.50
N GLU A 382 7.05 2.80 -20.59
CA GLU A 382 6.82 1.76 -21.58
C GLU A 382 7.65 0.52 -21.22
N TRP A 383 7.02 -0.47 -20.66
CA TRP A 383 7.60 -1.77 -20.29
C TRP A 383 7.05 -2.86 -21.21
N LYS A 384 7.45 -4.09 -21.00
CA LYS A 384 6.93 -5.23 -21.76
C LYS A 384 6.32 -6.26 -20.83
N ASP A 385 5.22 -6.86 -21.27
CA ASP A 385 4.66 -8.03 -20.62
C ASP A 385 5.55 -9.27 -20.83
N ASN A 386 5.19 -10.39 -20.21
CA ASN A 386 5.95 -11.63 -20.32
C ASN A 386 5.92 -12.26 -21.73
N LYS A 387 5.06 -11.77 -22.62
CA LYS A 387 5.01 -12.11 -24.05
C LYS A 387 5.77 -11.11 -24.94
N GLY A 388 6.36 -10.07 -24.35
CA GLY A 388 7.10 -9.03 -25.05
C GLY A 388 6.24 -7.92 -25.66
N LYS A 389 4.93 -7.88 -25.38
CA LYS A 389 4.02 -6.82 -25.81
C LYS A 389 4.24 -5.58 -24.93
N PRO A 390 4.29 -4.36 -25.51
CA PRO A 390 4.36 -3.13 -24.72
C PRO A 390 3.18 -2.99 -23.77
N ILE A 391 3.46 -2.59 -22.52
CA ILE A 391 2.50 -2.25 -21.49
C ILE A 391 2.87 -0.93 -20.83
N ILE A 392 1.91 -0.25 -20.21
CA ILE A 392 2.20 0.90 -19.38
C ILE A 392 2.59 0.42 -17.97
N PHE A 393 3.72 0.94 -17.49
CA PHE A 393 4.22 0.75 -16.14
C PHE A 393 4.11 2.08 -15.40
N ASP A 394 3.43 2.09 -14.24
CA ASP A 394 3.06 3.32 -13.54
C ASP A 394 3.99 3.65 -12.36
N GLY A 395 4.83 2.71 -11.94
CA GLY A 395 5.78 2.90 -10.85
C GLY A 395 6.91 3.86 -11.19
N VAL A 396 7.40 4.57 -10.19
CA VAL A 396 8.49 5.56 -10.28
C VAL A 396 9.62 5.18 -9.32
N ASP A 397 10.86 5.26 -9.77
CA ASP A 397 12.03 5.08 -8.90
C ASP A 397 12.12 6.19 -7.86
N LEU A 398 12.00 5.83 -6.60
CA LEU A 398 12.07 6.69 -5.43
C LEU A 398 13.24 6.36 -4.50
N SER A 399 14.24 5.63 -5.00
CA SER A 399 15.43 5.25 -4.23
C SER A 399 16.17 6.45 -3.63
N ALA A 400 16.27 7.56 -4.38
CA ALA A 400 16.90 8.78 -3.88
C ALA A 400 16.17 9.37 -2.68
N SER A 401 14.83 9.41 -2.70
CA SER A 401 14.01 9.86 -1.58
C SER A 401 14.09 8.90 -0.38
N LEU A 402 14.02 7.60 -0.64
CA LEU A 402 14.13 6.56 0.39
C LEU A 402 15.47 6.61 1.14
N LEU A 403 16.56 6.82 0.41
CA LEU A 403 17.92 6.87 0.96
C LEU A 403 18.36 8.27 1.40
N GLY A 404 17.50 9.28 1.25
CA GLY A 404 17.81 10.67 1.63
C GLY A 404 18.87 11.34 0.77
N THR A 405 19.11 10.85 -0.45
CA THR A 405 20.12 11.38 -1.40
C THR A 405 19.54 12.37 -2.41
N GLY A 406 18.22 12.53 -2.45
CA GLY A 406 17.52 13.47 -3.32
C GLY A 406 16.01 13.44 -3.12
N PRO A 407 15.26 14.32 -3.79
CA PRO A 407 13.80 14.38 -3.68
C PRO A 407 13.13 13.20 -4.42
N GLY A 408 11.90 12.89 -4.02
CA GLY A 408 11.02 11.97 -4.73
C GLY A 408 10.62 12.52 -6.10
N LYS A 409 10.42 11.62 -7.06
CA LYS A 409 10.07 11.97 -8.44
C LYS A 409 8.60 11.82 -8.76
N ARG A 410 7.81 11.17 -7.90
CA ARG A 410 6.37 11.03 -8.10
C ARG A 410 5.67 12.35 -7.78
N ASN A 411 4.93 12.87 -8.75
CA ASN A 411 4.18 14.11 -8.59
C ASN A 411 2.67 13.95 -8.85
N ASN A 412 2.20 12.73 -9.14
CA ASN A 412 0.78 12.49 -9.38
C ASN A 412 0.32 11.14 -8.87
N MET A 413 -0.98 11.05 -8.57
CA MET A 413 -1.71 9.83 -8.23
C MET A 413 -3.07 9.86 -8.92
N ILE A 414 -3.46 8.73 -9.53
CA ILE A 414 -4.76 8.56 -10.18
C ILE A 414 -5.60 7.65 -9.30
N TYR A 415 -6.85 8.05 -9.06
CA TYR A 415 -7.75 7.37 -8.13
C TYR A 415 -8.83 6.62 -8.91
N PHE A 416 -8.90 5.32 -8.68
CA PHE A 416 -9.96 4.45 -9.17
C PHE A 416 -10.58 3.66 -8.01
N ALA A 417 -11.90 3.60 -7.94
CA ALA A 417 -12.61 2.66 -7.09
C ALA A 417 -13.28 1.62 -7.98
N GLY A 418 -12.69 0.42 -8.04
CA GLY A 418 -13.02 -0.56 -9.07
C GLY A 418 -12.69 -0.02 -10.46
N GLN A 419 -13.67 -0.02 -11.36
CA GLN A 419 -13.54 0.53 -12.73
C GLN A 419 -13.85 2.03 -12.80
N PHE A 420 -14.34 2.64 -11.71
CA PHE A 420 -14.76 4.04 -11.72
C PHE A 420 -13.57 4.98 -11.53
N PHE A 421 -13.41 5.89 -12.48
CA PHE A 421 -12.45 6.98 -12.34
C PHE A 421 -12.93 7.97 -11.29
N GLY A 422 -12.22 8.08 -10.18
CA GLY A 422 -12.53 9.01 -9.09
C GLY A 422 -11.94 10.38 -9.31
N GLY A 423 -10.65 10.44 -9.64
CA GLY A 423 -9.96 11.69 -9.76
C GLY A 423 -8.45 11.56 -9.97
N ILE A 424 -7.77 12.67 -9.87
CA ILE A 424 -6.32 12.76 -9.98
C ILE A 424 -5.77 13.78 -8.98
N ARG A 425 -4.64 13.44 -8.36
CA ARG A 425 -3.80 14.36 -7.60
C ARG A 425 -2.57 14.74 -8.41
N VAL A 426 -2.21 16.01 -8.44
CA VAL A 426 -0.93 16.52 -8.97
C VAL A 426 -0.31 17.42 -7.90
N ASP A 427 0.85 17.04 -7.41
CA ASP A 427 1.51 17.59 -6.22
C ASP A 427 0.56 17.56 -5.01
N ASN A 428 0.15 18.71 -4.47
CA ASN A 428 -0.82 18.82 -3.38
C ASN A 428 -2.28 19.07 -3.83
N PHE A 429 -2.52 19.27 -5.13
CA PHE A 429 -3.87 19.54 -5.64
C PHE A 429 -4.54 18.28 -6.18
N LYS A 430 -5.76 18.03 -5.71
CA LYS A 430 -6.58 16.89 -6.17
C LYS A 430 -7.82 17.40 -6.87
N ALA A 431 -8.10 16.87 -8.07
CA ALA A 431 -9.36 17.02 -8.77
C ALA A 431 -10.19 15.74 -8.64
N LEU A 432 -11.39 15.86 -8.13
CA LEU A 432 -12.34 14.76 -7.98
C LEU A 432 -13.45 14.89 -9.01
N TYR A 433 -13.70 13.86 -9.78
CA TYR A 433 -14.73 13.80 -10.83
C TYR A 433 -15.92 12.93 -10.44
N THR A 434 -15.67 11.91 -9.62
CA THR A 434 -16.70 11.05 -9.04
C THR A 434 -16.52 11.02 -7.54
N ALA A 435 -17.61 11.20 -6.79
CA ALA A 435 -17.62 11.07 -5.34
C ALA A 435 -18.12 9.68 -4.94
N LYS A 436 -17.42 9.05 -4.01
CA LYS A 436 -17.79 7.79 -3.36
C LYS A 436 -17.23 7.78 -1.96
N ASP A 437 -18.10 7.87 -0.97
CA ASP A 437 -17.68 8.08 0.43
C ASP A 437 -17.39 6.77 1.18
N THR A 438 -18.08 5.65 0.82
CA THR A 438 -18.00 4.36 1.54
C THR A 438 -17.90 3.20 0.56
N TRP A 439 -17.59 2.01 1.09
CA TRP A 439 -17.51 0.77 0.28
C TRP A 439 -18.80 0.49 -0.49
N LEU A 440 -19.95 0.53 0.20
CA LEU A 440 -21.27 0.29 -0.38
C LEU A 440 -21.94 1.57 -0.88
N GLY A 441 -21.25 2.72 -0.79
CA GLY A 441 -21.79 4.01 -1.24
C GLY A 441 -21.97 4.07 -2.75
N ALA A 442 -22.99 4.82 -3.17
CA ALA A 442 -23.24 5.04 -4.59
C ALA A 442 -22.12 5.90 -5.22
N ASP A 443 -21.73 5.54 -6.44
CA ASP A 443 -20.86 6.38 -7.26
C ASP A 443 -21.65 7.59 -7.78
N LYS A 444 -21.17 8.80 -7.49
CA LYS A 444 -21.83 10.05 -7.89
C LYS A 444 -20.91 10.83 -8.82
N THR A 445 -21.20 10.83 -10.11
CA THR A 445 -20.52 11.72 -11.05
C THR A 445 -20.84 13.17 -10.71
N LEU A 446 -19.81 13.97 -10.49
CA LEU A 446 -19.94 15.38 -10.18
C LEU A 446 -20.25 16.17 -11.46
N ARG A 447 -21.12 17.17 -11.36
CA ARG A 447 -21.45 18.06 -12.50
C ARG A 447 -20.22 18.83 -13.00
N ALA A 448 -19.34 19.20 -12.10
CA ALA A 448 -18.04 19.79 -12.34
C ALA A 448 -17.05 19.17 -11.36
N PRO A 449 -15.76 19.05 -11.70
CA PRO A 449 -14.78 18.51 -10.78
C PRO A 449 -14.65 19.37 -9.53
N ALA A 450 -14.58 18.73 -8.36
CA ALA A 450 -14.22 19.40 -7.12
C ALA A 450 -12.70 19.41 -6.97
N PHE A 451 -12.14 20.54 -6.52
CA PHE A 451 -10.69 20.69 -6.34
C PHE A 451 -10.33 20.89 -4.87
N TYR A 452 -9.34 20.19 -4.40
CA TYR A 452 -8.85 20.24 -3.02
C TYR A 452 -7.35 20.56 -2.99
N ASP A 453 -6.93 21.36 -2.02
CA ASP A 453 -5.52 21.51 -1.65
C ASP A 453 -5.22 20.62 -0.44
N LEU A 454 -4.67 19.44 -0.68
CA LEU A 454 -4.43 18.42 0.35
C LEU A 454 -3.35 18.81 1.37
N PHE A 455 -2.61 19.90 1.14
CA PHE A 455 -1.68 20.43 2.13
C PHE A 455 -2.42 21.18 3.23
N TRP A 456 -3.42 22.01 2.85
CA TRP A 456 -4.22 22.80 3.78
C TRP A 456 -5.49 22.10 4.22
N ASP A 457 -6.04 21.22 3.37
CA ASP A 457 -7.29 20.49 3.60
C ASP A 457 -7.09 18.99 3.30
N PRO A 458 -6.32 18.26 4.12
CA PRO A 458 -6.14 16.82 3.95
C PRO A 458 -7.44 16.03 4.15
N GLY A 459 -8.47 16.66 4.73
CA GLY A 459 -9.81 16.09 4.94
C GLY A 459 -10.76 16.28 3.75
N GLU A 460 -10.33 16.92 2.65
CA GLU A 460 -11.11 17.10 1.43
C GLU A 460 -12.52 17.69 1.69
N GLN A 461 -12.58 18.74 2.54
CA GLN A 461 -13.84 19.36 2.97
C GLN A 461 -14.18 20.63 2.17
N TYR A 462 -13.16 21.32 1.64
CA TYR A 462 -13.31 22.62 1.01
C TYR A 462 -12.91 22.57 -0.46
N ASP A 463 -13.93 22.56 -1.35
CA ASP A 463 -13.71 22.72 -2.78
C ASP A 463 -13.22 24.15 -3.08
N ILE A 464 -11.98 24.27 -3.52
CA ILE A 464 -11.33 25.55 -3.79
C ILE A 464 -11.68 26.14 -5.16
N ALA A 465 -12.35 25.41 -6.06
CA ALA A 465 -12.65 25.90 -7.41
C ALA A 465 -13.98 26.65 -7.50
N PHE A 466 -15.01 26.18 -6.79
CA PHE A 466 -16.37 26.67 -6.93
C PHE A 466 -17.00 27.14 -5.64
N ASN A 467 -16.41 26.85 -4.51
CA ASN A 467 -16.95 27.24 -3.22
C ASN A 467 -16.16 28.38 -2.60
N GLY A 468 -16.58 29.57 -2.97
CA GLY A 468 -16.50 30.65 -2.02
C GLY A 468 -17.46 30.45 -0.83
N ALA A 469 -18.25 29.39 -0.78
CA ALA A 469 -19.15 29.05 0.31
C ALA A 469 -18.86 27.62 0.78
N ALA A 470 -18.37 27.50 2.01
CA ALA A 470 -18.42 26.20 2.68
C ALA A 470 -19.88 25.69 2.65
N PRO A 471 -20.11 24.36 2.52
CA PRO A 471 -21.48 23.77 2.55
C PRO A 471 -22.28 24.15 3.80
N THR A 472 -21.64 24.71 4.79
CA THR A 472 -22.20 25.08 6.10
C THR A 472 -22.50 26.58 6.26
N GLY A 473 -22.46 27.38 5.18
CA GLY A 473 -22.74 28.83 5.29
C GLY A 473 -21.76 29.61 6.19
N GLY A 474 -20.60 29.03 6.47
CA GLY A 474 -19.56 29.68 7.30
C GLY A 474 -18.98 30.89 6.61
N ASN A 475 -18.96 32.01 7.33
CA ASN A 475 -18.33 33.24 6.91
C ASN A 475 -16.94 33.00 6.33
N GLN A 476 -16.73 33.42 5.10
CA GLN A 476 -15.39 33.52 4.50
C GLN A 476 -14.57 34.55 5.28
N THR A 477 -13.89 34.13 6.30
CA THR A 477 -13.06 34.99 7.15
C THR A 477 -11.60 34.99 6.73
N SER A 478 -11.26 34.39 5.61
CA SER A 478 -9.92 34.51 5.02
C SER A 478 -9.98 35.49 3.84
N PRO A 479 -9.68 36.75 4.05
CA PRO A 479 -9.64 37.73 2.96
C PRO A 479 -8.58 37.29 1.95
N GLY A 480 -9.00 36.95 0.75
CA GLY A 480 -8.15 36.97 -0.43
C GLY A 480 -7.32 35.73 -0.73
N ARG A 481 -7.51 34.59 -0.07
CA ARG A 481 -6.69 33.41 -0.42
C ARG A 481 -7.35 32.38 -1.33
N TYR A 482 -8.70 32.31 -1.33
CA TYR A 482 -9.40 31.27 -2.08
C TYR A 482 -10.80 31.72 -2.52
N SER A 483 -10.88 32.73 -3.40
CA SER A 483 -12.11 32.87 -4.18
C SER A 483 -12.09 31.80 -5.29
N GLY A 484 -13.20 31.14 -5.58
CA GLY A 484 -13.25 30.09 -6.61
C GLY A 484 -12.72 30.55 -7.97
N ALA A 485 -12.90 31.84 -8.31
CA ALA A 485 -12.38 32.45 -9.54
C ALA A 485 -10.85 32.49 -9.57
N ASP A 486 -10.19 32.67 -8.42
CA ASP A 486 -8.75 32.87 -8.35
C ASP A 486 -7.96 31.55 -8.43
N ASN A 487 -8.62 30.40 -8.29
CA ASN A 487 -7.99 29.08 -8.29
C ASN A 487 -8.17 28.28 -9.60
N GLY A 488 -8.71 28.88 -10.65
CA GLY A 488 -8.84 28.24 -11.97
C GLY A 488 -7.53 27.72 -12.55
N TRP A 489 -6.38 28.31 -12.13
CA TRP A 489 -5.06 27.87 -12.51
C TRP A 489 -4.74 26.42 -12.04
N VAL A 490 -5.38 25.92 -10.98
CA VAL A 490 -5.24 24.53 -10.52
C VAL A 490 -5.65 23.55 -11.62
N GLY A 491 -6.74 23.84 -12.33
CA GLY A 491 -7.14 23.07 -13.49
C GLY A 491 -6.07 23.05 -14.59
N MET A 492 -5.40 24.20 -14.82
CA MET A 492 -4.31 24.26 -15.81
C MET A 492 -3.11 23.35 -15.44
N LYS A 493 -2.89 23.12 -14.15
CA LYS A 493 -1.85 22.21 -13.66
C LYS A 493 -2.26 20.73 -13.81
N ILE A 494 -3.51 20.40 -13.56
CA ILE A 494 -4.04 19.03 -13.53
C ILE A 494 -4.39 18.52 -14.93
N VAL A 495 -5.03 19.33 -15.77
CA VAL A 495 -5.57 18.90 -17.07
C VAL A 495 -4.51 18.30 -18.00
N PRO A 496 -3.29 18.83 -18.15
CA PRO A 496 -2.28 18.23 -19.02
C PRO A 496 -1.90 16.80 -18.61
N VAL A 497 -1.78 16.54 -17.30
CA VAL A 497 -1.46 15.19 -16.77
C VAL A 497 -2.62 14.24 -17.02
N LEU A 498 -3.84 14.70 -16.80
CA LEU A 498 -5.04 13.91 -17.04
C LEU A 498 -5.25 13.58 -18.53
N LEU A 499 -5.04 14.55 -19.42
CA LEU A 499 -5.14 14.33 -20.86
C LEU A 499 -4.11 13.31 -21.33
N LYS A 500 -2.86 13.40 -20.83
CA LYS A 500 -1.84 12.39 -21.13
C LYS A 500 -2.29 10.99 -20.73
N PHE A 501 -2.83 10.84 -19.53
CA PHE A 501 -3.36 9.55 -19.06
C PHE A 501 -4.50 9.03 -19.96
N PHE A 502 -5.43 9.87 -20.38
CA PHE A 502 -6.51 9.45 -21.27
C PHE A 502 -6.01 9.12 -22.69
N GLU A 503 -4.98 9.80 -23.19
CA GLU A 503 -4.34 9.39 -24.46
C GLU A 503 -3.68 8.00 -24.34
N GLU A 504 -3.05 7.71 -23.22
CA GLU A 504 -2.50 6.37 -22.95
C GLU A 504 -3.59 5.30 -22.95
N LEU A 505 -4.77 5.57 -22.40
CA LEU A 505 -5.90 4.63 -22.41
C LEU A 505 -6.45 4.34 -23.81
N LYS A 506 -6.23 5.20 -24.80
CA LYS A 506 -6.61 4.93 -26.19
C LYS A 506 -5.75 3.84 -26.82
N THR A 507 -4.47 3.80 -26.47
CA THR A 507 -3.50 2.84 -27.00
C THR A 507 -3.35 1.61 -26.12
N HIS A 508 -3.57 1.77 -24.81
CA HIS A 508 -3.52 0.74 -23.77
C HIS A 508 -4.79 0.83 -22.92
N PRO A 509 -5.93 0.33 -23.43
CA PRO A 509 -7.20 0.43 -22.73
C PRO A 509 -7.20 -0.33 -21.42
N ASN A 510 -8.09 0.06 -20.53
CA ASN A 510 -8.35 -0.68 -19.30
C ASN A 510 -8.63 -2.15 -19.60
N VAL A 511 -8.14 -3.03 -18.76
CA VAL A 511 -8.55 -4.43 -18.78
C VAL A 511 -9.87 -4.52 -18.01
N PRO A 512 -10.96 -4.96 -18.66
CA PRO A 512 -12.24 -5.05 -17.97
C PRO A 512 -12.15 -6.00 -16.77
N TYR A 513 -12.77 -5.58 -15.67
CA TYR A 513 -13.10 -6.47 -14.58
C TYR A 513 -14.49 -7.04 -14.87
N THR A 514 -14.58 -8.36 -14.90
CA THR A 514 -15.85 -9.06 -15.09
C THR A 514 -16.35 -9.50 -13.71
N PRO A 515 -17.36 -8.85 -13.11
CA PRO A 515 -17.85 -9.23 -11.80
C PRO A 515 -18.33 -10.69 -11.76
N ALA A 516 -18.08 -11.37 -10.65
CA ALA A 516 -18.74 -12.64 -10.37
C ALA A 516 -20.27 -12.43 -10.45
N GLY A 517 -20.95 -13.21 -11.25
CA GLY A 517 -22.39 -13.06 -11.49
C GLY A 517 -22.77 -12.12 -12.63
N GLU A 518 -21.84 -11.57 -13.42
CA GLU A 518 -22.22 -10.84 -14.65
C GLU A 518 -22.98 -11.75 -15.62
N GLY A 519 -22.68 -13.05 -15.63
CA GLY A 519 -23.47 -14.07 -16.34
C GLY A 519 -24.92 -14.19 -15.84
N LEU A 520 -25.23 -13.74 -14.63
CA LEU A 520 -26.61 -13.67 -14.14
C LEU A 520 -27.46 -12.67 -14.94
N LYS A 521 -26.84 -11.63 -15.53
CA LYS A 521 -27.57 -10.68 -16.40
C LYS A 521 -28.13 -11.35 -17.65
N GLU A 522 -27.50 -12.43 -18.12
CA GLU A 522 -27.99 -13.21 -19.25
C GLU A 522 -29.15 -14.12 -18.85
N ILE A 523 -29.21 -14.51 -17.57
CA ILE A 523 -30.26 -15.38 -17.00
C ILE A 523 -31.50 -14.56 -16.57
N ILE A 524 -31.32 -13.25 -16.28
CA ILE A 524 -32.45 -12.38 -15.92
C ILE A 524 -33.34 -12.21 -17.15
N PRO A 525 -34.64 -12.65 -17.11
CA PRO A 525 -35.57 -12.47 -18.20
C PRO A 525 -35.63 -11.00 -18.65
N ALA A 526 -35.82 -10.79 -19.95
CA ALA A 526 -35.80 -9.44 -20.54
C ALA A 526 -36.82 -8.47 -19.91
N GLU A 527 -37.93 -8.99 -19.38
CA GLU A 527 -38.95 -8.25 -18.66
C GLU A 527 -38.51 -7.71 -17.29
N TYR A 528 -37.36 -8.17 -16.75
CA TYR A 528 -36.79 -7.69 -15.49
C TYR A 528 -35.47 -6.92 -15.68
N LYS A 529 -35.07 -6.68 -16.93
CA LYS A 529 -33.95 -5.82 -17.30
C LYS A 529 -34.42 -4.40 -17.53
#